data_abd7f91a46e3ce5bcc0a2f5b442bfc89
#
_entry.id   abd7f91a46e3ce5bcc0a2f5b442bfc89
#
_cell.length_a   1.000
_cell.length_b   1.000
_cell.length_c   1.000
_cell.angle_alpha   90.00
_cell.angle_beta   90.00
_cell.angle_gamma   90.00
#
_symmetry.space_group_name_H-M   'P 1'
#
loop_
_entity.id
_entity.type
_entity.pdbx_description
1 polymer ?
#
loop_
_entity_poly.entity_id
_entity_poly.type
_entity_poly.pdbx_seq_one_letter_code
_entity_poly.pdbx_strand_id
1 'polypeptide(L)'
;MEGASTHRGIATRCRALLSWALTLALPVPASGTAACTVPPLPPITHAGPNDHAQAVYLLDPTKYQEALCNDGTPAGYIFRHGSGHGVRRWIVELQGGGECEDNATCATRAKNLISTAGLISGVSPGGTLDGILSADPAVNPDFYDANAVRVLYCSSDFWTGDKAPSRQPFRRANAAETWYFQGRAIARAVMEELGRKGLGNADEVLLTGDSAGGVGIVLDANDVLPLTPPSARTIVAGDAGFTLDIGAFDPNSPSTGYVSPSLPTPIETIIEQGNAFWGGRGDLNCASQAVTLKERLLCYNTAIVISEFFVAPPVFTAEALDDLAQLSDDGLPPGRPKKGTPAFGYATSFATAMTGTLRQVGPDNTVYAPYAFIHEMFIGKGAGGEAFDEPHKFPHSKVTPQQAVGTWYLNPCAATKLIGTKLENKKSAPR
;
A
#
# COMPACT_ATOMS: atom_id res chain seq x y z
N MET A 1 37.08 -24.95 -13.87
CA MET A 1 37.19 -23.97 -12.77
C MET A 1 36.04 -22.98 -12.95
N GLU A 2 34.90 -23.38 -12.47
CA GLU A 2 33.63 -22.66 -12.66
C GLU A 2 33.22 -22.01 -11.38
N GLY A 3 32.82 -20.76 -11.49
CA GLY A 3 32.49 -19.92 -10.38
C GLY A 3 31.29 -20.44 -9.63
N ALA A 4 31.46 -20.67 -8.35
CA ALA A 4 30.38 -20.87 -7.40
C ALA A 4 29.65 -19.54 -7.22
N SER A 5 28.61 -19.34 -8.01
CA SER A 5 27.67 -18.21 -7.94
C SER A 5 26.83 -18.31 -6.68
N THR A 6 26.92 -17.38 -5.89
CA THR A 6 26.01 -16.55 -5.05
C THR A 6 24.53 -16.99 -4.89
N HIS A 7 24.20 -18.27 -4.81
CA HIS A 7 22.88 -18.74 -4.36
C HIS A 7 22.85 -18.97 -2.84
N ARG A 8 23.21 -17.96 -2.05
CA ARG A 8 22.72 -17.87 -0.66
C ARG A 8 21.35 -17.22 -0.74
N GLY A 9 20.35 -18.08 -0.92
CA GLY A 9 19.02 -17.69 -1.27
C GLY A 9 18.30 -16.78 -0.26
N ILE A 10 17.24 -16.19 -0.72
CA ILE A 10 16.19 -15.47 0.02
C ILE A 10 15.90 -16.12 1.38
N ALA A 11 15.85 -17.48 1.44
CA ALA A 11 15.66 -18.23 2.67
C ALA A 11 16.65 -17.90 3.80
N THR A 12 17.90 -17.53 3.51
CA THR A 12 18.88 -17.17 4.54
C THR A 12 18.68 -15.73 5.00
N ARG A 13 18.24 -14.83 4.11
CA ARG A 13 17.95 -13.43 4.43
C ARG A 13 16.62 -13.27 5.15
N CYS A 14 15.56 -13.94 4.68
CA CYS A 14 14.25 -13.96 5.32
C CYS A 14 14.25 -14.66 6.68
N ARG A 15 15.10 -15.70 6.90
CA ARG A 15 15.25 -16.31 8.24
C ARG A 15 15.75 -15.32 9.28
N ALA A 16 16.54 -14.33 8.89
CA ALA A 16 16.99 -13.29 9.82
C ALA A 16 15.83 -12.39 10.28
N LEU A 17 14.82 -12.14 9.44
CA LEU A 17 13.64 -11.34 9.79
C LEU A 17 12.58 -12.14 10.57
N LEU A 18 12.39 -13.43 10.25
CA LEU A 18 11.40 -14.31 10.88
C LEU A 18 11.85 -14.90 12.23
N SER A 19 13.16 -14.90 12.55
CA SER A 19 13.69 -15.49 13.80
C SER A 19 13.81 -14.53 14.98
N TRP A 20 13.26 -13.34 14.91
CA TRP A 20 13.46 -12.26 15.89
C TRP A 20 12.54 -12.29 17.12
N ALA A 21 11.85 -13.38 17.36
CA ALA A 21 11.24 -13.58 18.68
C ALA A 21 12.29 -13.90 19.78
N LEU A 22 13.47 -14.39 19.45
CA LEU A 22 14.58 -14.63 20.41
C LEU A 22 15.92 -14.77 19.65
N THR A 23 16.88 -13.95 19.96
CA THR A 23 18.35 -14.07 20.00
C THR A 23 19.17 -13.05 19.22
N LEU A 24 20.03 -12.37 19.99
CA LEU A 24 21.38 -11.82 19.72
C LEU A 24 21.70 -11.27 18.32
N ALA A 25 21.93 -9.96 18.30
CA ALA A 25 22.44 -9.20 17.18
C ALA A 25 23.76 -9.78 16.62
N LEU A 26 23.70 -10.32 15.41
CA LEU A 26 24.85 -10.45 14.55
C LEU A 26 24.94 -9.20 13.65
N PRO A 27 26.10 -8.61 13.44
CA PRO A 27 26.23 -7.45 12.57
C PRO A 27 25.83 -7.83 11.15
N VAL A 28 24.80 -7.17 10.63
CA VAL A 28 24.50 -7.18 9.19
C VAL A 28 25.69 -6.51 8.51
N PRO A 29 26.31 -7.14 7.49
CA PRO A 29 27.34 -6.47 6.71
C PRO A 29 26.71 -5.20 6.12
N ALA A 30 27.31 -4.04 6.36
CA ALA A 30 26.91 -2.81 5.75
C ALA A 30 26.95 -2.97 4.23
N SER A 31 25.81 -3.19 3.60
CA SER A 31 25.64 -2.98 2.17
C SER A 31 26.00 -1.52 1.96
N GLY A 32 27.00 -1.24 1.13
CA GLY A 32 27.37 0.12 0.81
C GLY A 32 26.11 0.86 0.36
N THR A 33 25.65 1.82 1.15
CA THR A 33 24.49 2.64 0.84
C THR A 33 24.81 3.38 -0.47
N ALA A 34 24.15 3.00 -1.56
CA ALA A 34 24.09 3.87 -2.71
C ALA A 34 23.51 5.21 -2.19
N ALA A 35 24.22 6.31 -2.46
CA ALA A 35 23.72 7.62 -2.03
C ALA A 35 22.33 7.83 -2.61
N CYS A 36 21.39 8.29 -1.79
CA CYS A 36 20.06 8.65 -2.25
C CYS A 36 20.16 9.64 -3.42
N THR A 37 19.60 9.28 -4.58
CA THR A 37 19.77 10.05 -5.81
C THR A 37 18.45 10.64 -6.34
N VAL A 38 17.51 10.92 -5.44
CA VAL A 38 16.27 11.58 -5.87
C VAL A 38 16.59 12.99 -6.37
N PRO A 39 16.21 13.35 -7.62
CA PRO A 39 16.42 14.67 -8.15
C PRO A 39 15.81 15.76 -7.27
N PRO A 40 16.39 16.97 -7.22
CA PRO A 40 15.75 18.10 -6.55
C PRO A 40 14.43 18.46 -7.22
N LEU A 41 13.58 19.20 -6.49
CA LEU A 41 12.35 19.74 -7.10
C LEU A 41 12.71 20.59 -8.31
N PRO A 42 12.05 20.38 -9.46
CA PRO A 42 12.27 21.19 -10.64
C PRO A 42 11.77 22.62 -10.40
N PRO A 43 12.33 23.64 -11.09
CA PRO A 43 11.79 24.97 -11.03
C PRO A 43 10.38 25.01 -11.63
N ILE A 44 9.47 25.75 -11.02
CA ILE A 44 8.11 25.96 -11.50
C ILE A 44 8.17 26.82 -12.77
N THR A 45 7.98 26.20 -13.92
CA THR A 45 8.09 26.87 -15.23
C THR A 45 6.78 26.97 -15.99
N HIS A 46 5.74 26.28 -15.53
CA HIS A 46 4.45 26.18 -16.20
C HIS A 46 3.31 26.56 -15.24
N ALA A 47 2.28 27.20 -15.79
CA ALA A 47 1.04 27.47 -15.10
C ALA A 47 -0.13 27.13 -16.04
N GLY A 48 -1.16 26.49 -15.52
CA GLY A 48 -2.38 26.14 -16.22
C GLY A 48 -3.61 26.84 -15.67
N PRO A 49 -4.79 26.63 -16.25
CA PRO A 49 -6.04 27.16 -15.75
C PRO A 49 -6.34 26.59 -14.36
N ASN A 50 -7.04 27.36 -13.54
CA ASN A 50 -7.55 26.90 -12.26
C ASN A 50 -8.90 26.18 -12.49
N ASP A 51 -8.81 24.91 -12.87
CA ASP A 51 -9.97 24.04 -13.04
C ASP A 51 -9.76 22.78 -12.17
N HIS A 52 -10.71 22.54 -11.28
CA HIS A 52 -10.71 21.41 -10.35
C HIS A 52 -11.77 20.36 -10.71
N ALA A 53 -12.32 20.41 -11.93
CA ALA A 53 -13.28 19.42 -12.40
C ALA A 53 -12.62 18.04 -12.44
N GLN A 54 -13.30 17.05 -11.87
CA GLN A 54 -12.90 15.65 -11.90
C GLN A 54 -13.83 14.82 -12.78
N ALA A 55 -13.32 13.80 -13.42
CA ALA A 55 -14.11 12.90 -14.25
C ALA A 55 -13.68 11.44 -14.06
N VAL A 56 -14.61 10.52 -14.26
CA VAL A 56 -14.35 9.08 -14.33
C VAL A 56 -14.01 8.71 -15.77
N TYR A 57 -12.94 7.96 -15.93
CA TYR A 57 -12.50 7.41 -17.21
C TYR A 57 -12.50 5.90 -17.13
N LEU A 58 -13.08 5.24 -18.13
CA LEU A 58 -12.97 3.79 -18.28
C LEU A 58 -11.87 3.49 -19.30
N LEU A 59 -11.13 2.42 -19.05
CA LEU A 59 -10.16 1.90 -20.01
C LEU A 59 -10.88 1.31 -21.21
N ASP A 60 -10.33 1.57 -22.41
CA ASP A 60 -10.84 0.99 -23.64
C ASP A 60 -10.56 -0.54 -23.67
N PRO A 61 -11.58 -1.40 -23.59
CA PRO A 61 -11.37 -2.84 -23.51
C PRO A 61 -10.83 -3.43 -24.84
N THR A 62 -10.89 -2.70 -25.94
CA THR A 62 -10.26 -3.14 -27.20
C THR A 62 -8.77 -2.96 -27.20
N LYS A 63 -8.27 -2.01 -26.41
CA LYS A 63 -6.86 -1.69 -26.27
C LYS A 63 -6.22 -2.35 -25.03
N TYR A 64 -6.95 -2.39 -23.94
CA TYR A 64 -6.50 -2.91 -22.65
C TYR A 64 -7.29 -4.17 -22.26
N GLN A 65 -7.16 -5.21 -23.06
CA GLN A 65 -7.93 -6.46 -22.93
C GLN A 65 -7.68 -7.21 -21.61
N GLU A 66 -6.55 -6.92 -20.97
CA GLU A 66 -6.16 -7.54 -19.68
C GLU A 66 -6.41 -6.63 -18.48
N ALA A 67 -7.00 -5.44 -18.64
CA ALA A 67 -7.28 -4.51 -17.57
C ALA A 67 -8.77 -4.55 -17.19
N LEU A 68 -9.21 -5.67 -16.63
CA LEU A 68 -10.61 -5.95 -16.32
C LEU A 68 -10.84 -6.07 -14.81
N CYS A 69 -12.00 -5.59 -14.37
CA CYS A 69 -12.54 -5.85 -13.04
C CYS A 69 -12.83 -7.33 -12.82
N ASN A 70 -13.08 -7.76 -11.58
CA ASN A 70 -13.37 -9.16 -11.25
C ASN A 70 -14.52 -9.77 -12.07
N ASP A 71 -15.50 -8.98 -12.47
CA ASP A 71 -16.65 -9.45 -13.28
C ASP A 71 -16.40 -9.39 -14.79
N GLY A 72 -15.24 -8.97 -15.24
CA GLY A 72 -14.86 -8.84 -16.65
C GLY A 72 -15.23 -7.50 -17.28
N THR A 73 -15.78 -6.55 -16.52
CA THR A 73 -16.00 -5.19 -17.03
C THR A 73 -14.68 -4.39 -17.09
N PRO A 74 -14.55 -3.38 -17.98
CA PRO A 74 -13.34 -2.56 -18.07
C PRO A 74 -13.07 -1.83 -16.77
N ALA A 75 -11.82 -1.81 -16.31
CA ALA A 75 -11.41 -1.01 -15.17
C ALA A 75 -11.41 0.50 -15.51
N GLY A 76 -11.20 1.34 -14.51
CA GLY A 76 -11.23 2.78 -14.69
C GLY A 76 -10.51 3.54 -13.58
N TYR A 77 -10.52 4.86 -13.73
CA TYR A 77 -9.89 5.79 -12.78
C TYR A 77 -10.64 7.11 -12.74
N ILE A 78 -10.48 7.84 -11.64
CA ILE A 78 -10.92 9.22 -11.51
C ILE A 78 -9.71 10.09 -11.80
N PHE A 79 -9.91 11.15 -12.56
CA PHE A 79 -8.87 12.10 -12.88
C PHE A 79 -9.35 13.54 -12.74
N ARG A 80 -8.56 14.35 -12.05
CA ARG A 80 -8.65 15.79 -11.99
C ARG A 80 -7.37 16.39 -12.58
N HIS A 81 -7.52 17.30 -13.55
CA HIS A 81 -6.39 18.01 -14.12
C HIS A 81 -5.71 18.91 -13.08
N GLY A 82 -4.39 19.01 -13.16
CA GLY A 82 -3.61 19.96 -12.39
C GLY A 82 -3.90 21.40 -12.82
N SER A 83 -3.77 22.31 -11.87
CA SER A 83 -4.03 23.73 -12.05
C SER A 83 -2.80 24.56 -11.67
N GLY A 84 -2.76 25.84 -12.09
CA GLY A 84 -1.70 26.74 -11.67
C GLY A 84 -0.30 26.17 -11.90
N HIS A 85 0.46 26.03 -10.83
CA HIS A 85 1.83 25.49 -10.85
C HIS A 85 1.88 23.95 -10.83
N GLY A 86 0.78 23.30 -10.51
CA GLY A 86 0.67 21.86 -10.41
C GLY A 86 0.44 21.11 -11.72
N VAL A 87 0.33 21.80 -12.87
CA VAL A 87 -0.01 21.19 -14.17
C VAL A 87 0.97 20.13 -14.67
N ARG A 88 2.19 20.12 -14.14
CA ARG A 88 3.22 19.10 -14.43
C ARG A 88 3.58 18.22 -13.23
N ARG A 89 2.86 18.39 -12.11
CA ARG A 89 2.92 17.52 -10.95
C ARG A 89 1.78 16.51 -11.00
N TRP A 90 2.07 15.26 -10.71
CA TRP A 90 1.11 14.17 -10.74
C TRP A 90 1.10 13.40 -9.43
N ILE A 91 -0.08 13.09 -8.94
CA ILE A 91 -0.29 12.12 -7.90
C ILE A 91 -1.14 11.00 -8.48
N VAL A 92 -0.64 9.78 -8.44
CA VAL A 92 -1.35 8.59 -8.89
C VAL A 92 -1.48 7.64 -7.71
N GLU A 93 -2.71 7.43 -7.27
CA GLU A 93 -3.05 6.61 -6.13
C GLU A 93 -3.73 5.33 -6.58
N LEU A 94 -3.30 4.21 -6.05
CA LEU A 94 -3.99 2.93 -6.11
C LEU A 94 -4.95 2.83 -4.93
N GLN A 95 -6.25 2.72 -5.21
CA GLN A 95 -7.30 2.67 -4.19
C GLN A 95 -7.22 1.37 -3.38
N GLY A 96 -7.48 1.46 -2.06
CA GLY A 96 -7.65 0.33 -1.17
C GLY A 96 -8.96 -0.42 -1.34
N GLY A 97 -9.19 -1.42 -0.48
CA GLY A 97 -10.45 -2.17 -0.49
C GLY A 97 -10.32 -3.65 -0.12
N GLY A 98 -9.20 -4.10 0.46
CA GLY A 98 -8.98 -5.50 0.83
C GLY A 98 -8.91 -6.45 -0.38
N GLU A 99 -9.16 -7.73 -0.18
CA GLU A 99 -9.01 -8.78 -1.18
C GLU A 99 -10.10 -9.84 -1.08
N CYS A 100 -10.03 -10.85 -1.94
CA CYS A 100 -10.73 -12.11 -1.78
C CYS A 100 -9.86 -13.27 -2.29
N GLU A 101 -9.76 -14.33 -1.50
CA GLU A 101 -8.84 -15.43 -1.72
C GLU A 101 -9.50 -16.71 -2.22
N ASP A 102 -10.85 -16.74 -2.28
CA ASP A 102 -11.62 -17.85 -2.81
C ASP A 102 -12.98 -17.40 -3.40
N ASN A 103 -13.74 -18.36 -3.96
CA ASN A 103 -15.06 -18.09 -4.56
C ASN A 103 -16.07 -17.55 -3.53
N ALA A 104 -16.00 -17.97 -2.27
CA ALA A 104 -16.98 -17.59 -1.25
C ALA A 104 -16.74 -16.15 -0.80
N THR A 105 -15.50 -15.79 -0.51
CA THR A 105 -15.10 -14.45 -0.13
C THR A 105 -15.33 -13.46 -1.27
N CYS A 106 -14.99 -13.82 -2.52
CA CYS A 106 -15.24 -12.97 -3.68
C CYS A 106 -16.74 -12.75 -3.94
N ALA A 107 -17.58 -13.76 -3.71
CA ALA A 107 -19.03 -13.62 -3.90
C ALA A 107 -19.69 -12.63 -2.92
N THR A 108 -19.05 -12.35 -1.79
CA THR A 108 -19.55 -11.41 -0.78
C THR A 108 -19.01 -9.98 -0.94
N ARG A 109 -18.07 -9.77 -1.88
CA ARG A 109 -17.49 -8.44 -2.14
C ARG A 109 -18.54 -7.42 -2.57
N ALA A 110 -18.39 -6.19 -2.12
CA ALA A 110 -19.21 -5.08 -2.56
C ALA A 110 -19.06 -4.81 -4.07
N LYS A 111 -20.15 -4.46 -4.75
CA LYS A 111 -20.16 -4.30 -6.21
C LYS A 111 -19.13 -3.28 -6.73
N ASN A 112 -18.85 -2.23 -5.99
CA ASN A 112 -17.83 -1.25 -6.35
C ASN A 112 -16.40 -1.78 -6.28
N LEU A 113 -16.18 -2.93 -5.65
CA LEU A 113 -14.87 -3.60 -5.55
C LEU A 113 -14.70 -4.75 -6.56
N ILE A 114 -15.70 -5.01 -7.39
CA ILE A 114 -15.67 -6.11 -8.37
C ILE A 114 -16.15 -5.72 -9.77
N SER A 115 -16.72 -4.52 -9.96
CA SER A 115 -17.40 -4.13 -11.21
C SER A 115 -17.34 -2.65 -11.47
N THR A 116 -17.17 -2.28 -12.73
CA THR A 116 -17.30 -0.90 -13.23
C THR A 116 -18.64 -0.27 -12.90
N ALA A 117 -19.73 -1.05 -13.00
CA ALA A 117 -21.09 -0.53 -12.69
C ALA A 117 -21.20 -0.07 -11.24
N GLY A 118 -20.55 -0.77 -10.30
CA GLY A 118 -20.42 -0.35 -8.91
C GLY A 118 -19.53 0.88 -8.75
N LEU A 119 -18.40 0.92 -9.44
CA LEU A 119 -17.48 2.05 -9.42
C LEU A 119 -18.15 3.36 -9.83
N ILE A 120 -18.88 3.36 -10.95
CA ILE A 120 -19.58 4.56 -11.46
C ILE A 120 -20.68 5.02 -10.51
N SER A 121 -21.43 4.09 -9.92
CA SER A 121 -22.55 4.43 -9.01
C SER A 121 -22.07 5.00 -7.67
N GLY A 122 -20.84 4.69 -7.25
CA GLY A 122 -20.23 5.19 -6.02
C GLY A 122 -19.54 6.54 -6.13
N VAL A 123 -19.33 7.02 -7.36
CA VAL A 123 -18.65 8.29 -7.60
C VAL A 123 -19.65 9.45 -7.57
N SER A 124 -19.67 10.19 -6.46
CA SER A 124 -20.37 11.48 -6.40
C SER A 124 -19.70 12.53 -7.27
N PRO A 125 -20.45 13.41 -7.98
CA PRO A 125 -19.87 14.46 -8.82
C PRO A 125 -19.07 15.54 -8.08
N GLY A 126 -18.40 15.22 -7.00
CA GLY A 126 -17.60 16.17 -6.22
C GLY A 126 -16.91 15.59 -5.00
N GLY A 127 -16.97 14.26 -4.77
CA GLY A 127 -16.66 13.73 -3.45
C GLY A 127 -15.70 12.55 -3.36
N THR A 128 -14.83 12.29 -4.33
CA THR A 128 -14.01 11.07 -4.32
C THR A 128 -12.51 11.29 -4.40
N LEU A 129 -12.04 12.51 -4.66
CA LEU A 129 -10.63 12.87 -4.54
C LEU A 129 -10.47 13.71 -3.26
N ASP A 130 -10.12 13.04 -2.19
CA ASP A 130 -9.95 13.58 -0.83
C ASP A 130 -8.55 13.33 -0.27
N GLY A 131 -8.28 13.75 0.95
CA GLY A 131 -6.99 13.58 1.59
C GLY A 131 -5.84 14.10 0.73
N ILE A 132 -4.88 13.25 0.41
CA ILE A 132 -3.72 13.58 -0.42
C ILE A 132 -4.08 13.96 -1.87
N LEU A 133 -5.28 13.60 -2.34
CA LEU A 133 -5.81 13.96 -3.66
C LEU A 133 -6.72 15.19 -3.62
N SER A 134 -6.97 15.78 -2.45
CA SER A 134 -7.87 16.93 -2.29
C SER A 134 -7.40 18.15 -3.09
N ALA A 135 -8.36 18.88 -3.68
CA ALA A 135 -8.12 20.18 -4.31
C ALA A 135 -8.22 21.35 -3.30
N ASP A 136 -8.56 21.08 -2.05
CA ASP A 136 -8.62 22.08 -1.01
C ASP A 136 -7.22 22.35 -0.42
N PRO A 137 -6.66 23.55 -0.60
CA PRO A 137 -5.35 23.88 -0.04
C PRO A 137 -5.32 23.92 1.49
N ALA A 138 -6.47 23.96 2.17
CA ALA A 138 -6.53 23.85 3.62
C ALA A 138 -6.30 22.41 4.10
N VAL A 139 -6.70 21.42 3.30
CA VAL A 139 -6.52 19.99 3.59
C VAL A 139 -5.19 19.48 3.03
N ASN A 140 -4.83 19.92 1.82
CA ASN A 140 -3.70 19.42 1.05
C ASN A 140 -2.84 20.54 0.48
N PRO A 141 -2.15 21.32 1.32
CA PRO A 141 -1.40 22.51 0.88
C PRO A 141 -0.25 22.20 -0.09
N ASP A 142 0.30 20.98 -0.05
CA ASP A 142 1.46 20.62 -0.84
C ASP A 142 1.11 20.12 -2.26
N PHE A 143 -0.10 19.57 -2.44
CA PHE A 143 -0.47 18.88 -3.69
C PHE A 143 -1.85 19.27 -4.24
N TYR A 144 -2.55 20.25 -3.67
CA TYR A 144 -3.93 20.61 -4.06
C TYR A 144 -4.07 20.97 -5.55
N ASP A 145 -3.02 21.50 -6.15
CA ASP A 145 -2.98 21.96 -7.54
C ASP A 145 -2.47 20.87 -8.51
N ALA A 146 -2.03 19.70 -8.05
CA ALA A 146 -1.52 18.64 -8.89
C ALA A 146 -2.60 17.97 -9.77
N ASN A 147 -2.16 17.33 -10.86
CA ASN A 147 -2.97 16.30 -11.52
C ASN A 147 -3.18 15.16 -10.54
N ALA A 148 -4.43 14.92 -10.15
CA ALA A 148 -4.79 13.93 -9.16
C ALA A 148 -5.55 12.76 -9.79
N VAL A 149 -5.05 11.54 -9.60
CA VAL A 149 -5.62 10.32 -10.15
C VAL A 149 -5.86 9.32 -9.04
N ARG A 150 -7.08 8.78 -8.96
CA ARG A 150 -7.40 7.58 -8.18
C ARG A 150 -7.68 6.43 -9.13
N VAL A 151 -6.82 5.43 -9.17
CA VAL A 151 -7.06 4.19 -9.89
C VAL A 151 -8.05 3.37 -9.09
N LEU A 152 -9.22 3.06 -9.68
CA LEU A 152 -10.32 2.43 -8.97
C LEU A 152 -10.06 0.93 -8.80
N TYR A 153 -10.14 0.46 -7.56
CA TYR A 153 -9.85 -0.93 -7.22
C TYR A 153 -11.06 -1.83 -7.45
N CYS A 154 -10.96 -2.72 -8.41
CA CYS A 154 -12.03 -3.67 -8.74
C CYS A 154 -11.51 -5.09 -9.07
N SER A 155 -10.29 -5.40 -8.65
CA SER A 155 -9.63 -6.68 -8.93
C SER A 155 -9.46 -7.58 -7.70
N SER A 156 -9.64 -7.06 -6.48
CA SER A 156 -9.64 -7.81 -5.21
C SER A 156 -8.44 -8.76 -5.01
N ASP A 157 -7.23 -8.34 -5.41
CA ASP A 157 -6.02 -9.16 -5.51
C ASP A 157 -4.75 -8.46 -5.00
N PHE A 158 -4.89 -7.45 -4.11
CA PHE A 158 -3.80 -6.56 -3.68
C PHE A 158 -3.03 -5.91 -4.83
N TRP A 159 -3.70 -5.69 -5.98
CA TRP A 159 -3.11 -5.19 -7.23
C TRP A 159 -2.11 -6.13 -7.90
N THR A 160 -1.88 -7.33 -7.38
CA THR A 160 -0.81 -8.25 -7.80
C THR A 160 -1.23 -9.25 -8.86
N GLY A 161 -2.53 -9.41 -9.11
CA GLY A 161 -3.05 -10.35 -10.09
C GLY A 161 -2.59 -10.02 -11.51
N ASP A 162 -2.12 -11.07 -12.21
CA ASP A 162 -1.54 -10.96 -13.56
C ASP A 162 -2.00 -12.16 -14.42
N LYS A 163 -3.25 -12.56 -14.24
CA LYS A 163 -3.79 -13.74 -14.89
C LYS A 163 -4.50 -13.34 -16.18
N ALA A 164 -3.89 -13.65 -17.31
CA ALA A 164 -4.50 -13.41 -18.61
C ALA A 164 -5.87 -14.11 -18.72
N PRO A 165 -6.89 -13.47 -19.30
CA PRO A 165 -8.25 -14.02 -19.43
C PRO A 165 -8.32 -15.40 -20.10
N SER A 166 -7.35 -15.70 -20.97
CA SER A 166 -7.24 -16.96 -21.71
C SER A 166 -6.73 -18.15 -20.89
N ARG A 167 -6.24 -17.94 -19.66
CA ARG A 167 -5.55 -18.96 -18.86
C ARG A 167 -6.34 -19.57 -17.72
N GLN A 168 -7.62 -19.65 -17.81
CA GLN A 168 -8.59 -20.25 -16.89
C GLN A 168 -9.39 -19.24 -16.07
N PRO A 169 -10.63 -19.02 -16.44
CA PRO A 169 -11.60 -18.39 -15.57
C PRO A 169 -11.81 -19.29 -14.34
N PHE A 170 -11.65 -18.75 -13.15
CA PHE A 170 -12.20 -19.38 -11.96
C PHE A 170 -13.72 -19.22 -12.02
N ARG A 171 -14.44 -20.35 -11.94
CA ARG A 171 -15.91 -20.32 -11.99
C ARG A 171 -16.45 -19.96 -10.61
N ARG A 172 -17.33 -18.98 -10.53
CA ARG A 172 -18.21 -18.82 -9.37
C ARG A 172 -18.92 -20.15 -9.07
N ALA A 173 -19.27 -20.39 -7.80
CA ALA A 173 -19.95 -21.60 -7.35
C ALA A 173 -21.24 -21.93 -8.14
N ASN A 174 -21.83 -20.94 -8.80
CA ASN A 174 -22.91 -21.09 -9.76
C ASN A 174 -22.34 -20.96 -11.18
N ALA A 175 -21.82 -21.98 -11.70
CA ALA A 175 -21.37 -22.36 -13.07
C ALA A 175 -21.31 -21.32 -14.22
N ALA A 176 -21.76 -20.07 -14.06
CA ALA A 176 -21.93 -19.06 -15.12
C ALA A 176 -21.01 -17.85 -14.98
N GLU A 177 -20.30 -17.67 -13.86
CA GLU A 177 -19.51 -16.48 -13.63
C GLU A 177 -18.02 -16.78 -13.51
N THR A 178 -17.24 -16.00 -14.23
CA THR A 178 -15.79 -16.06 -14.31
C THR A 178 -15.21 -14.90 -13.49
N TRP A 179 -14.22 -15.16 -12.63
CA TRP A 179 -13.46 -14.12 -11.95
C TRP A 179 -12.20 -13.75 -12.73
N TYR A 180 -11.95 -12.45 -12.83
CA TYR A 180 -10.72 -11.88 -13.38
C TYR A 180 -9.92 -11.24 -12.26
N PHE A 181 -8.63 -11.53 -12.21
CA PHE A 181 -7.69 -10.94 -11.23
C PHE A 181 -6.55 -10.30 -12.01
N GLN A 182 -6.67 -9.00 -12.25
CA GLN A 182 -5.81 -8.28 -13.18
C GLN A 182 -5.36 -6.93 -12.61
N GLY A 183 -5.19 -6.84 -11.29
CA GLY A 183 -4.80 -5.60 -10.61
C GLY A 183 -3.55 -4.99 -11.19
N ARG A 184 -2.50 -5.77 -11.42
CA ARG A 184 -1.24 -5.32 -12.03
C ARG A 184 -1.43 -4.80 -13.46
N ALA A 185 -2.21 -5.52 -14.26
CA ALA A 185 -2.52 -5.08 -15.63
C ALA A 185 -3.34 -3.78 -15.64
N ILE A 186 -4.26 -3.61 -14.69
CA ILE A 186 -5.02 -2.37 -14.51
C ILE A 186 -4.09 -1.20 -14.18
N ALA A 187 -3.22 -1.35 -13.18
CA ALA A 187 -2.28 -0.30 -12.78
C ALA A 187 -1.41 0.14 -13.97
N ARG A 188 -0.83 -0.81 -14.70
CA ARG A 188 -0.04 -0.52 -15.90
C ARG A 188 -0.84 0.17 -16.99
N ALA A 189 -2.03 -0.34 -17.31
CA ALA A 189 -2.88 0.21 -18.37
C ALA A 189 -3.29 1.67 -18.07
N VAL A 190 -3.59 1.97 -16.80
CA VAL A 190 -3.88 3.34 -16.39
C VAL A 190 -2.64 4.22 -16.55
N MET A 191 -1.45 3.80 -16.09
CA MET A 191 -0.22 4.57 -16.26
C MET A 191 0.08 4.86 -17.75
N GLU A 192 -0.11 3.87 -18.65
CA GLU A 192 0.04 4.06 -20.09
C GLU A 192 -0.99 5.05 -20.66
N GLU A 193 -2.23 5.01 -20.18
CA GLU A 193 -3.28 5.94 -20.58
C GLU A 193 -2.97 7.37 -20.10
N LEU A 194 -2.50 7.52 -18.84
CA LEU A 194 -2.07 8.79 -18.29
C LEU A 194 -0.88 9.38 -19.04
N GLY A 195 0.04 8.53 -19.54
CA GLY A 195 1.14 8.96 -20.41
C GLY A 195 0.64 9.76 -21.61
N ARG A 196 -0.48 9.34 -22.20
CA ARG A 196 -1.14 10.05 -23.33
C ARG A 196 -1.96 11.28 -22.89
N LYS A 197 -2.35 11.34 -21.62
CA LYS A 197 -3.10 12.46 -21.03
C LYS A 197 -2.19 13.53 -20.43
N GLY A 198 -0.88 13.41 -20.56
CA GLY A 198 0.08 14.43 -20.12
C GLY A 198 1.10 13.98 -19.09
N LEU A 199 0.94 12.81 -18.46
CA LEU A 199 1.95 12.26 -17.53
C LEU A 199 3.32 12.13 -18.21
N GLY A 200 3.36 11.85 -19.51
CA GLY A 200 4.61 11.81 -20.30
C GLY A 200 5.43 13.10 -20.29
N ASN A 201 4.83 14.22 -19.88
CA ASN A 201 5.47 15.53 -19.72
C ASN A 201 5.61 15.95 -18.25
N ALA A 202 5.40 15.05 -17.30
CA ALA A 202 5.51 15.38 -15.90
C ALA A 202 6.94 15.79 -15.51
N ASP A 203 7.03 16.73 -14.57
CA ASP A 203 8.28 17.07 -13.87
C ASP A 203 8.37 16.32 -12.54
N GLU A 204 7.20 16.05 -11.93
CA GLU A 204 7.08 15.43 -10.61
C GLU A 204 5.96 14.40 -10.63
N VAL A 205 6.24 13.20 -10.08
CA VAL A 205 5.25 12.12 -9.92
C VAL A 205 5.36 11.55 -8.50
N LEU A 206 4.26 11.58 -7.77
CA LEU A 206 4.07 10.84 -6.54
C LEU A 206 3.18 9.64 -6.85
N LEU A 207 3.73 8.44 -6.72
CA LEU A 207 2.98 7.19 -6.76
C LEU A 207 2.59 6.82 -5.34
N THR A 208 1.32 6.60 -5.08
CA THR A 208 0.82 6.29 -3.73
C THR A 208 -0.31 5.28 -3.76
N GLY A 209 -0.74 4.83 -2.59
CA GLY A 209 -1.89 3.95 -2.42
C GLY A 209 -2.20 3.77 -0.95
N ASP A 210 -3.44 3.39 -0.66
CA ASP A 210 -3.95 3.14 0.67
C ASP A 210 -4.38 1.67 0.83
N SER A 211 -4.17 1.06 2.02
CA SER A 211 -4.62 -0.30 2.31
C SER A 211 -4.12 -1.31 1.25
N ALA A 212 -5.01 -2.05 0.59
CA ALA A 212 -4.67 -2.91 -0.55
C ALA A 212 -3.89 -2.16 -1.65
N GLY A 213 -4.17 -0.87 -1.86
CA GLY A 213 -3.43 0.00 -2.77
C GLY A 213 -2.05 0.37 -2.23
N GLY A 214 -1.90 0.53 -0.92
CA GLY A 214 -0.62 0.71 -0.23
C GLY A 214 0.28 -0.51 -0.38
N VAL A 215 -0.29 -1.71 -0.30
CA VAL A 215 0.40 -2.96 -0.65
C VAL A 215 0.77 -2.96 -2.14
N GLY A 216 -0.20 -2.68 -3.01
CA GLY A 216 -0.04 -2.71 -4.46
C GLY A 216 1.04 -1.76 -4.96
N ILE A 217 1.07 -0.51 -4.48
CA ILE A 217 2.06 0.46 -4.97
C ILE A 217 3.50 0.07 -4.61
N VAL A 218 3.71 -0.64 -3.50
CA VAL A 218 5.02 -1.19 -3.13
C VAL A 218 5.38 -2.38 -4.02
N LEU A 219 4.44 -3.32 -4.20
CA LEU A 219 4.71 -4.57 -4.94
C LEU A 219 4.81 -4.35 -6.46
N ASP A 220 4.09 -3.35 -6.98
CA ASP A 220 4.07 -3.04 -8.41
C ASP A 220 5.01 -1.90 -8.80
N ALA A 221 5.76 -1.33 -7.86
CA ALA A 221 6.66 -0.19 -8.13
C ALA A 221 7.57 -0.46 -9.33
N ASN A 222 8.15 -1.67 -9.41
CA ASN A 222 9.04 -2.05 -10.51
C ASN A 222 8.34 -2.14 -11.89
N ASP A 223 7.01 -2.29 -11.91
CA ASP A 223 6.21 -2.32 -13.13
C ASP A 223 5.73 -0.92 -13.57
N VAL A 224 5.43 -0.05 -12.60
CA VAL A 224 4.81 1.27 -12.90
C VAL A 224 5.82 2.40 -12.99
N LEU A 225 6.95 2.33 -12.26
CA LEU A 225 8.02 3.33 -12.33
C LEU A 225 8.56 3.55 -13.75
N PRO A 226 8.82 2.50 -14.56
CA PRO A 226 9.29 2.67 -15.93
C PRO A 226 8.29 3.37 -16.87
N LEU A 227 7.03 3.51 -16.45
CA LEU A 227 5.97 4.20 -17.21
C LEU A 227 5.89 5.70 -16.88
N THR A 228 6.67 6.17 -15.91
CA THR A 228 6.85 7.60 -15.65
C THR A 228 7.97 8.17 -16.54
N PRO A 229 7.97 9.48 -16.84
CA PRO A 229 9.06 10.07 -17.62
C PRO A 229 10.41 9.89 -16.91
N PRO A 230 11.47 9.47 -17.60
CA PRO A 230 12.81 9.32 -16.99
C PRO A 230 13.38 10.63 -16.42
N SER A 231 12.90 11.78 -16.93
CA SER A 231 13.29 13.11 -16.44
C SER A 231 12.48 13.56 -15.23
N ALA A 232 11.37 12.91 -14.94
CA ALA A 232 10.52 13.26 -13.81
C ALA A 232 11.15 12.84 -12.49
N ARG A 233 10.99 13.69 -11.48
CA ARG A 233 11.24 13.31 -10.10
C ARG A 233 10.11 12.41 -9.63
N THR A 234 10.33 11.10 -9.64
CA THR A 234 9.33 10.11 -9.22
C THR A 234 9.67 9.54 -7.85
N ILE A 235 8.70 9.50 -6.94
CA ILE A 235 8.81 8.95 -5.59
C ILE A 235 7.59 8.12 -5.22
N VAL A 236 7.70 7.27 -4.20
CA VAL A 236 6.68 6.31 -3.80
C VAL A 236 6.32 6.48 -2.33
N ALA A 237 5.03 6.53 -2.02
CA ALA A 237 4.50 6.57 -0.66
C ALA A 237 3.38 5.55 -0.48
N GLY A 238 3.49 4.67 0.50
CA GLY A 238 2.43 3.71 0.87
C GLY A 238 1.77 4.09 2.19
N ASP A 239 0.45 4.03 2.24
CA ASP A 239 -0.37 4.21 3.44
C ASP A 239 -1.09 2.91 3.79
N ALA A 240 -1.01 2.49 5.05
CA ALA A 240 -1.68 1.30 5.57
C ALA A 240 -1.42 0.02 4.74
N GLY A 241 -0.23 -0.06 4.15
CA GLY A 241 0.19 -1.17 3.29
C GLY A 241 1.45 -1.87 3.77
N PHE A 242 1.93 -1.57 4.97
CA PHE A 242 3.09 -2.23 5.56
C PHE A 242 2.63 -3.45 6.36
N THR A 243 2.57 -4.59 5.71
CA THR A 243 2.04 -5.83 6.30
C THR A 243 3.00 -6.43 7.32
N LEU A 244 2.49 -6.66 8.53
CA LEU A 244 3.22 -7.33 9.60
C LEU A 244 2.73 -8.78 9.74
N ASP A 245 3.67 -9.71 9.67
CA ASP A 245 3.40 -11.13 9.80
C ASP A 245 3.70 -11.62 11.23
N ILE A 246 2.66 -11.70 12.06
CA ILE A 246 2.71 -12.32 13.39
C ILE A 246 1.57 -13.33 13.55
N GLY A 247 1.66 -14.24 14.53
CA GLY A 247 0.63 -15.27 14.75
C GLY A 247 -0.74 -14.69 15.11
N ALA A 248 -1.80 -15.37 14.70
CA ALA A 248 -3.19 -14.98 14.95
C ALA A 248 -3.54 -14.82 16.44
N PHE A 249 -4.57 -14.03 16.73
CA PHE A 249 -5.11 -13.86 18.07
C PHE A 249 -5.81 -15.13 18.56
N ASP A 250 -5.41 -15.61 19.74
CA ASP A 250 -6.11 -16.67 20.47
C ASP A 250 -6.69 -16.13 21.78
N PRO A 251 -8.03 -16.03 21.92
CA PRO A 251 -8.68 -15.54 23.12
C PRO A 251 -8.44 -16.45 24.34
N ASN A 252 -8.04 -17.70 24.15
CA ASN A 252 -7.78 -18.67 25.20
C ASN A 252 -6.31 -18.66 25.66
N SER A 253 -5.44 -17.90 24.99
CA SER A 253 -4.05 -17.76 25.40
C SER A 253 -3.95 -17.06 26.77
N PRO A 254 -3.30 -17.66 27.76
CA PRO A 254 -3.39 -17.19 29.16
C PRO A 254 -2.65 -15.88 29.44
N SER A 255 -1.80 -15.39 28.57
CA SER A 255 -0.95 -14.22 28.90
C SER A 255 -1.02 -13.05 27.93
N THR A 256 -1.14 -13.26 26.62
CA THR A 256 -1.04 -12.18 25.63
C THR A 256 -2.02 -12.31 24.46
N GLY A 257 -2.79 -13.40 24.37
CA GLY A 257 -3.59 -13.71 23.18
C GLY A 257 -2.75 -14.07 21.94
N TYR A 258 -1.46 -14.32 22.11
CA TYR A 258 -0.51 -14.57 21.02
C TYR A 258 -0.41 -16.07 20.71
N VAL A 259 -0.56 -16.43 19.47
CA VAL A 259 -0.32 -17.80 18.98
C VAL A 259 1.12 -17.92 18.48
N SER A 260 1.69 -19.10 18.67
CA SER A 260 3.06 -19.38 18.27
C SER A 260 3.32 -19.04 16.79
N PRO A 261 4.45 -18.41 16.48
CA PRO A 261 4.86 -18.13 15.08
C PRO A 261 5.13 -19.37 14.24
N SER A 262 4.93 -20.56 14.80
CA SER A 262 4.99 -21.82 14.03
C SER A 262 3.70 -22.16 13.27
N LEU A 263 2.59 -21.46 13.54
CA LEU A 263 1.35 -21.57 12.78
C LEU A 263 1.32 -20.50 11.67
N PRO A 264 0.75 -20.84 10.49
CA PRO A 264 0.53 -19.83 9.46
C PRO A 264 -0.27 -18.66 10.03
N THR A 265 0.15 -17.44 9.72
CA THR A 265 -0.62 -16.27 10.10
C THR A 265 -1.82 -16.11 9.18
N PRO A 266 -2.86 -15.34 9.55
CA PRO A 266 -3.97 -15.06 8.65
C PRO A 266 -3.50 -14.46 7.33
N ILE A 267 -2.57 -13.50 7.36
CA ILE A 267 -2.05 -12.88 6.13
C ILE A 267 -1.25 -13.88 5.27
N GLU A 268 -0.43 -14.76 5.85
CA GLU A 268 0.23 -15.84 5.09
C GLU A 268 -0.80 -16.76 4.43
N THR A 269 -1.87 -17.12 5.15
CA THR A 269 -2.95 -17.97 4.64
C THR A 269 -3.68 -17.31 3.48
N ILE A 270 -4.04 -16.03 3.62
CA ILE A 270 -4.68 -15.22 2.57
C ILE A 270 -3.77 -15.16 1.33
N ILE A 271 -2.50 -14.87 1.50
CA ILE A 271 -1.54 -14.80 0.39
C ILE A 271 -1.35 -16.16 -0.27
N GLU A 272 -1.23 -17.26 0.49
CA GLU A 272 -1.06 -18.60 -0.07
C GLU A 272 -2.26 -19.00 -0.92
N GLN A 273 -3.45 -18.84 -0.40
CA GLN A 273 -4.70 -19.12 -1.12
C GLN A 273 -4.89 -18.17 -2.29
N GLY A 274 -4.75 -16.87 -2.04
CA GLY A 274 -4.89 -15.82 -3.03
C GLY A 274 -3.88 -15.93 -4.16
N ASN A 275 -2.60 -16.20 -3.88
CA ASN A 275 -1.59 -16.37 -4.92
C ASN A 275 -1.98 -17.44 -5.96
N ALA A 276 -2.51 -18.57 -5.50
CA ALA A 276 -3.02 -19.62 -6.40
C ALA A 276 -4.25 -19.18 -7.18
N PHE A 277 -5.12 -18.37 -6.55
CA PHE A 277 -6.38 -17.90 -7.08
C PHE A 277 -6.19 -16.74 -8.06
N TRP A 278 -5.38 -15.72 -7.68
CA TRP A 278 -5.12 -14.51 -8.48
C TRP A 278 -4.14 -14.75 -9.62
N GLY A 279 -3.26 -15.77 -9.51
CA GLY A 279 -2.12 -15.94 -10.42
C GLY A 279 -1.12 -14.79 -10.34
N GLY A 280 -1.08 -14.11 -9.21
CA GLY A 280 -0.16 -13.00 -8.93
C GLY A 280 1.26 -13.46 -8.67
N ARG A 281 2.18 -12.50 -8.56
CA ARG A 281 3.61 -12.80 -8.40
C ARG A 281 4.29 -12.03 -7.26
N GLY A 282 3.58 -11.19 -6.54
CA GLY A 282 4.17 -10.27 -5.58
C GLY A 282 5.15 -9.28 -6.26
N ASP A 283 6.15 -8.78 -5.53
CA ASP A 283 7.20 -7.95 -6.13
C ASP A 283 8.06 -8.75 -7.13
N LEU A 284 8.23 -8.23 -8.35
CA LEU A 284 8.92 -8.96 -9.42
C LEU A 284 10.41 -9.11 -9.19
N ASN A 285 11.07 -8.16 -8.55
CA ASN A 285 12.49 -8.24 -8.26
C ASN A 285 12.75 -9.34 -7.21
N CYS A 286 11.94 -9.38 -6.16
CA CYS A 286 11.93 -10.47 -5.18
C CYS A 286 11.60 -11.81 -5.85
N ALA A 287 10.51 -11.88 -6.61
CA ALA A 287 10.04 -13.10 -7.26
C ALA A 287 11.06 -13.68 -8.25
N SER A 288 11.85 -12.83 -8.92
CA SER A 288 12.93 -13.28 -9.83
C SER A 288 14.06 -14.01 -9.12
N GLN A 289 14.23 -13.80 -7.81
CA GLN A 289 15.25 -14.40 -6.97
C GLN A 289 14.72 -15.60 -6.16
N ALA A 290 13.39 -15.77 -6.08
CA ALA A 290 12.74 -16.82 -5.34
C ALA A 290 12.82 -18.16 -6.09
N VAL A 291 13.33 -19.20 -5.42
CA VAL A 291 13.47 -20.55 -5.98
C VAL A 291 12.28 -21.43 -5.60
N THR A 292 11.79 -21.31 -4.37
CA THR A 292 10.70 -22.11 -3.81
C THR A 292 9.38 -21.35 -3.81
N LEU A 293 8.26 -22.06 -3.70
CA LEU A 293 6.95 -21.43 -3.50
C LEU A 293 6.94 -20.57 -2.24
N LYS A 294 7.50 -21.07 -1.14
CA LYS A 294 7.56 -20.32 0.12
C LYS A 294 8.31 -18.99 -0.04
N GLU A 295 9.42 -18.98 -0.76
CA GLU A 295 10.15 -17.73 -1.04
C GLU A 295 9.33 -16.77 -1.92
N ARG A 296 8.59 -17.30 -2.90
CA ARG A 296 7.69 -16.48 -3.73
C ARG A 296 6.56 -15.84 -2.93
N LEU A 297 6.01 -16.55 -1.94
CA LEU A 297 4.97 -16.00 -1.06
C LEU A 297 5.50 -14.86 -0.19
N LEU A 298 6.77 -14.92 0.23
CA LEU A 298 7.42 -13.80 0.94
C LEU A 298 7.52 -12.52 0.10
N CYS A 299 7.47 -12.62 -1.23
CA CYS A 299 7.48 -11.45 -2.11
C CYS A 299 6.17 -10.64 -2.11
N TYR A 300 5.16 -11.08 -1.38
CA TYR A 300 3.97 -10.31 -1.07
C TYR A 300 4.07 -9.53 0.24
N ASN A 301 5.04 -9.83 1.08
CA ASN A 301 5.25 -9.13 2.34
C ASN A 301 5.98 -7.81 2.08
N THR A 302 5.28 -6.70 2.20
CA THR A 302 5.80 -5.36 1.89
C THR A 302 6.94 -4.94 2.82
N ALA A 303 6.96 -5.39 4.07
CA ALA A 303 8.06 -5.14 4.99
C ALA A 303 9.38 -5.76 4.48
N ILE A 304 9.30 -6.99 3.95
CA ILE A 304 10.44 -7.68 3.34
C ILE A 304 10.85 -6.98 2.05
N VAL A 305 9.87 -6.65 1.19
CA VAL A 305 10.14 -5.99 -0.09
C VAL A 305 10.82 -4.64 0.11
N ILE A 306 10.29 -3.78 0.97
CA ILE A 306 10.87 -2.45 1.26
C ILE A 306 12.28 -2.57 1.84
N SER A 307 12.52 -3.57 2.69
CA SER A 307 13.79 -3.71 3.37
C SER A 307 14.89 -4.32 2.49
N GLU A 308 14.56 -5.20 1.55
CA GLU A 308 15.54 -6.03 0.87
C GLU A 308 15.50 -5.99 -0.67
N PHE A 309 14.35 -5.72 -1.26
CA PHE A 309 14.14 -5.85 -2.71
C PHE A 309 13.69 -4.58 -3.41
N PHE A 310 13.33 -3.55 -2.65
CA PHE A 310 12.88 -2.30 -3.22
C PHE A 310 14.07 -1.55 -3.82
N VAL A 311 14.10 -1.45 -5.15
CA VAL A 311 15.18 -0.78 -5.91
C VAL A 311 14.81 0.62 -6.37
N ALA A 312 13.63 1.08 -6.03
CA ALA A 312 13.13 2.41 -6.34
C ALA A 312 13.74 3.48 -5.40
N PRO A 313 13.44 4.77 -5.63
CA PRO A 313 13.79 5.84 -4.70
C PRO A 313 13.24 5.56 -3.28
N PRO A 314 13.74 6.26 -2.25
CA PRO A 314 13.30 6.07 -0.88
C PRO A 314 11.78 6.07 -0.77
N VAL A 315 11.24 5.11 -0.02
CA VAL A 315 9.81 4.98 0.22
C VAL A 315 9.42 5.77 1.47
N PHE A 316 8.27 6.44 1.38
CA PHE A 316 7.55 6.91 2.55
C PHE A 316 6.54 5.83 2.96
N THR A 317 6.62 5.36 4.20
CA THR A 317 5.69 4.38 4.77
C THR A 317 4.87 5.06 5.86
N ALA A 318 3.56 5.18 5.66
CA ALA A 318 2.60 5.55 6.68
C ALA A 318 1.92 4.27 7.18
N GLU A 319 2.01 3.98 8.49
CA GLU A 319 1.44 2.76 9.06
C GLU A 319 1.05 2.97 10.51
N ALA A 320 -0.18 2.63 10.89
CA ALA A 320 -0.60 2.68 12.29
C ALA A 320 0.04 1.54 13.09
N LEU A 321 0.61 1.85 14.27
CA LEU A 321 1.26 0.83 15.10
C LEU A 321 0.27 -0.23 15.63
N ASP A 322 -0.99 0.11 15.76
CA ASP A 322 -2.10 -0.77 16.12
C ASP A 322 -3.18 -0.73 15.03
N ASP A 323 -2.75 -0.99 13.78
CA ASP A 323 -3.60 -0.98 12.60
C ASP A 323 -4.84 -1.85 12.79
N LEU A 324 -6.02 -1.25 12.65
CA LEU A 324 -7.28 -1.92 12.97
C LEU A 324 -7.66 -3.00 11.95
N ALA A 325 -7.23 -2.88 10.69
CA ALA A 325 -7.55 -3.89 9.68
C ALA A 325 -6.67 -5.12 9.87
N GLN A 326 -5.35 -4.95 10.00
CA GLN A 326 -4.45 -6.08 10.28
C GLN A 326 -4.82 -6.79 11.60
N LEU A 327 -5.16 -6.04 12.66
CA LEU A 327 -5.65 -6.64 13.90
C LEU A 327 -6.96 -7.41 13.73
N SER A 328 -7.85 -6.94 12.85
CA SER A 328 -9.09 -7.65 12.52
C SER A 328 -8.80 -8.93 11.73
N ASP A 329 -7.91 -8.89 10.77
CA ASP A 329 -7.48 -10.03 9.96
C ASP A 329 -6.80 -11.09 10.83
N ASP A 330 -6.06 -10.65 11.85
CA ASP A 330 -5.48 -11.51 12.89
C ASP A 330 -6.53 -12.11 13.85
N GLY A 331 -7.81 -11.79 13.70
CA GLY A 331 -8.92 -12.36 14.45
C GLY A 331 -9.32 -11.58 15.71
N LEU A 332 -8.90 -10.33 15.90
CA LEU A 332 -9.38 -9.52 17.00
C LEU A 332 -10.86 -9.17 16.83
N PRO A 333 -11.64 -9.15 17.93
CA PRO A 333 -13.00 -8.67 17.92
C PRO A 333 -13.08 -7.19 17.46
N PRO A 334 -14.15 -6.78 16.76
CA PRO A 334 -14.34 -5.40 16.35
C PRO A 334 -14.24 -4.39 17.50
N GLY A 335 -13.61 -3.24 17.20
CA GLY A 335 -13.47 -2.12 18.12
C GLY A 335 -12.18 -2.14 18.93
N ARG A 336 -11.87 -0.97 19.53
CA ARG A 336 -10.61 -0.80 20.26
C ARG A 336 -10.50 -1.75 21.47
N PRO A 337 -9.42 -2.54 21.57
CA PRO A 337 -9.24 -3.49 22.69
C PRO A 337 -9.19 -2.78 24.03
N LYS A 338 -9.88 -3.35 25.03
CA LYS A 338 -9.94 -2.79 26.40
C LYS A 338 -8.75 -3.25 27.23
N LYS A 339 -8.13 -2.32 27.97
CA LYS A 339 -7.02 -2.63 28.88
C LYS A 339 -7.38 -3.76 29.85
N GLY A 340 -6.46 -4.72 30.00
CA GLY A 340 -6.65 -5.88 30.87
C GLY A 340 -7.35 -7.06 30.19
N THR A 341 -7.66 -6.99 28.91
CA THR A 341 -8.18 -8.11 28.11
C THR A 341 -7.07 -8.79 27.31
N PRO A 342 -7.22 -10.07 26.93
CA PRO A 342 -6.29 -10.74 26.02
C PRO A 342 -6.10 -9.98 24.70
N ALA A 343 -7.18 -9.44 24.11
CA ALA A 343 -7.15 -8.63 22.91
C ALA A 343 -6.25 -7.37 23.05
N PHE A 344 -6.28 -6.71 24.21
CA PHE A 344 -5.37 -5.60 24.50
C PHE A 344 -3.91 -6.04 24.60
N GLY A 345 -3.68 -7.20 25.20
CA GLY A 345 -2.34 -7.82 25.27
C GLY A 345 -1.79 -8.10 23.87
N TYR A 346 -2.61 -8.71 23.02
CA TYR A 346 -2.26 -8.99 21.64
C TYR A 346 -1.96 -7.70 20.84
N ALA A 347 -2.87 -6.73 20.83
CA ALA A 347 -2.66 -5.45 20.13
C ALA A 347 -1.39 -4.72 20.61
N THR A 348 -1.03 -4.85 21.90
CA THR A 348 0.23 -4.29 22.43
C THR A 348 1.45 -5.04 21.89
N SER A 349 1.37 -6.36 21.75
CA SER A 349 2.44 -7.19 21.17
C SER A 349 2.59 -6.91 19.68
N PHE A 350 1.48 -6.79 18.94
CA PHE A 350 1.43 -6.37 17.55
C PHE A 350 2.14 -5.01 17.35
N ALA A 351 1.72 -3.99 18.10
CA ALA A 351 2.33 -2.66 18.00
C ALA A 351 3.83 -2.63 18.35
N THR A 352 4.26 -3.53 19.26
CA THR A 352 5.67 -3.68 19.62
C THR A 352 6.46 -4.31 18.46
N ALA A 353 5.92 -5.34 17.84
CA ALA A 353 6.51 -5.98 16.67
C ALA A 353 6.55 -5.03 15.47
N MET A 354 5.44 -4.34 15.19
CA MET A 354 5.35 -3.30 14.15
C MET A 354 6.41 -2.22 14.34
N THR A 355 6.54 -1.69 15.57
CA THR A 355 7.60 -0.72 15.92
C THR A 355 9.00 -1.27 15.63
N GLY A 356 9.24 -2.53 15.99
CA GLY A 356 10.54 -3.18 15.78
C GLY A 356 10.87 -3.32 14.28
N THR A 357 9.91 -3.75 13.49
CA THR A 357 10.06 -3.96 12.04
C THR A 357 10.24 -2.62 11.30
N LEU A 358 9.40 -1.63 11.60
CA LEU A 358 9.50 -0.29 10.98
C LEU A 358 10.82 0.43 11.29
N ARG A 359 11.45 0.17 12.44
CA ARG A 359 12.78 0.70 12.76
C ARG A 359 13.88 0.09 11.89
N GLN A 360 13.66 -1.09 11.34
CA GLN A 360 14.64 -1.83 10.56
C GLN A 360 14.53 -1.61 9.05
N VAL A 361 13.42 -1.03 8.55
CA VAL A 361 13.37 -0.60 7.15
C VAL A 361 14.57 0.29 6.85
N GLY A 362 15.14 0.15 5.66
CA GLY A 362 16.42 0.74 5.28
C GLY A 362 16.59 2.21 5.69
N PRO A 363 17.82 2.67 5.90
CA PRO A 363 18.11 3.99 6.46
C PRO A 363 17.59 5.13 5.59
N ASP A 364 17.41 4.90 4.30
CA ASP A 364 16.94 5.88 3.33
C ASP A 364 15.43 6.02 3.28
N ASN A 365 14.67 5.11 3.94
CA ASN A 365 13.22 5.10 3.95
C ASN A 365 12.66 5.93 5.12
N THR A 366 11.62 6.71 4.84
CA THR A 366 10.91 7.50 5.85
C THR A 366 9.73 6.71 6.40
N VAL A 367 9.50 6.82 7.71
CA VAL A 367 8.40 6.16 8.41
C VAL A 367 7.59 7.21 9.18
N TYR A 368 6.28 7.14 9.02
CA TYR A 368 5.28 7.85 9.80
C TYR A 368 4.35 6.82 10.46
N ALA A 369 4.55 6.53 11.73
CA ALA A 369 3.85 5.45 12.40
C ALA A 369 3.26 5.90 13.75
N PRO A 370 2.04 6.46 13.76
CA PRO A 370 1.37 6.84 15.00
C PRO A 370 0.88 5.62 15.77
N TYR A 371 0.79 5.74 17.10
CA TYR A 371 0.04 4.81 17.90
C TYR A 371 -1.45 5.24 17.90
N ALA A 372 -2.18 4.75 16.90
CA ALA A 372 -3.57 5.11 16.68
C ALA A 372 -4.32 3.90 16.13
N PHE A 373 -5.45 3.56 16.76
CA PHE A 373 -6.31 2.46 16.30
C PHE A 373 -7.13 2.92 15.09
N ILE A 374 -6.45 3.01 13.96
CA ILE A 374 -6.93 3.46 12.65
C ILE A 374 -6.34 2.54 11.59
N HIS A 375 -6.76 2.69 10.34
CA HIS A 375 -6.20 1.96 9.21
C HIS A 375 -5.55 2.93 8.22
N GLU A 376 -6.29 3.83 7.60
CA GLU A 376 -5.82 4.71 6.53
C GLU A 376 -5.62 6.15 7.02
N MET A 377 -4.64 6.87 6.46
CA MET A 377 -4.27 8.23 6.85
C MET A 377 -4.12 9.20 5.67
N PHE A 378 -3.97 8.70 4.44
CA PHE A 378 -3.76 9.56 3.26
C PHE A 378 -5.06 9.95 2.57
N ILE A 379 -6.13 9.24 2.82
CA ILE A 379 -7.45 9.52 2.28
C ILE A 379 -8.32 10.25 3.31
N GLY A 380 -9.51 10.70 2.90
CA GLY A 380 -10.48 11.32 3.81
C GLY A 380 -11.09 10.33 4.79
N LYS A 381 -11.88 10.83 5.72
CA LYS A 381 -12.56 10.02 6.76
C LYS A 381 -13.41 8.91 6.13
N GLY A 382 -12.86 7.72 6.09
CA GLY A 382 -13.49 6.49 5.61
C GLY A 382 -13.61 5.44 6.72
N ALA A 383 -13.83 4.16 6.37
CA ALA A 383 -14.03 3.05 7.30
C ALA A 383 -12.80 2.81 8.20
N GLY A 384 -12.69 3.57 9.28
CA GLY A 384 -11.61 3.49 10.27
C GLY A 384 -10.40 4.38 9.99
N GLY A 385 -10.44 5.23 8.94
CA GLY A 385 -9.40 6.21 8.66
C GLY A 385 -9.55 7.50 9.47
N GLU A 386 -8.46 8.20 9.70
CA GLU A 386 -8.45 9.59 10.18
C GLU A 386 -8.12 10.54 9.03
N ALA A 387 -8.52 11.81 9.16
CA ALA A 387 -8.30 12.80 8.13
C ALA A 387 -6.79 13.03 7.90
N PHE A 388 -6.42 13.25 6.65
CA PHE A 388 -5.06 13.53 6.21
C PHE A 388 -4.41 14.73 6.94
N ASP A 389 -5.22 15.69 7.36
CA ASP A 389 -4.85 16.88 8.11
C ASP A 389 -5.03 16.75 9.63
N GLU A 390 -5.35 15.57 10.17
CA GLU A 390 -5.54 15.35 11.61
C GLU A 390 -4.21 15.03 12.32
N PRO A 391 -3.84 15.72 13.42
CA PRO A 391 -2.52 15.57 14.02
C PRO A 391 -2.45 14.34 14.96
N HIS A 392 -1.47 13.49 14.72
CA HIS A 392 -1.10 12.39 15.61
C HIS A 392 0.00 12.78 16.60
N LYS A 393 0.02 12.12 17.77
CA LYS A 393 1.01 12.36 18.81
C LYS A 393 2.25 11.50 18.63
N PHE A 394 3.41 12.14 18.71
CA PHE A 394 4.72 11.52 18.80
C PHE A 394 5.44 11.97 20.09
N PRO A 395 6.56 11.36 20.51
CA PRO A 395 7.19 11.64 21.80
C PRO A 395 7.47 13.12 22.09
N HIS A 396 7.75 13.92 21.08
CA HIS A 396 8.12 15.32 21.24
C HIS A 396 7.33 16.28 20.32
N SER A 397 6.33 15.78 19.60
CA SER A 397 5.61 16.55 18.59
C SER A 397 4.20 16.06 18.37
N LYS A 398 3.41 16.87 17.69
CA LYS A 398 2.20 16.46 16.99
C LYS A 398 2.42 16.76 15.52
N VAL A 399 2.21 15.77 14.66
CA VAL A 399 2.44 15.88 13.21
C VAL A 399 1.26 15.26 12.50
N THR A 400 0.74 15.92 11.47
CA THR A 400 -0.29 15.35 10.60
C THR A 400 0.36 14.45 9.54
N PRO A 401 -0.37 13.48 8.96
CA PRO A 401 0.11 12.73 7.78
C PRO A 401 0.54 13.68 6.65
N GLN A 402 -0.26 14.73 6.40
CA GLN A 402 0.03 15.77 5.42
C GLN A 402 1.40 16.43 5.66
N GLN A 403 1.66 16.91 6.89
CA GLN A 403 2.93 17.54 7.25
C GLN A 403 4.12 16.59 7.09
N ALA A 404 3.93 15.32 7.44
CA ALA A 404 4.98 14.32 7.34
C ALA A 404 5.33 14.01 5.89
N VAL A 405 4.33 13.73 5.04
CA VAL A 405 4.56 13.43 3.62
C VAL A 405 5.03 14.66 2.85
N GLY A 406 4.50 15.85 3.14
CA GLY A 406 4.94 17.09 2.51
C GLY A 406 6.40 17.43 2.84
N THR A 407 6.81 17.28 4.11
CA THR A 407 8.20 17.47 4.52
C THR A 407 9.15 16.48 3.82
N TRP A 408 8.77 15.20 3.78
CA TRP A 408 9.53 14.18 3.06
C TRP A 408 9.57 14.45 1.56
N TYR A 409 8.44 14.85 0.98
CA TYR A 409 8.37 15.17 -0.44
C TYR A 409 9.38 16.23 -0.86
N LEU A 410 9.60 17.24 -0.02
CA LEU A 410 10.60 18.28 -0.29
C LEU A 410 12.04 17.74 -0.28
N ASN A 411 12.34 16.80 0.63
CA ASN A 411 13.68 16.21 0.78
C ASN A 411 13.61 14.71 1.11
N PRO A 412 13.30 13.86 0.14
CA PRO A 412 13.10 12.41 0.37
C PRO A 412 14.38 11.68 0.80
N CYS A 413 15.55 12.27 0.57
CA CYS A 413 16.82 11.71 1.03
C CYS A 413 17.15 12.04 2.49
N ALA A 414 16.40 12.95 3.14
CA ALA A 414 16.48 13.18 4.56
C ALA A 414 15.49 12.28 5.30
N ALA A 415 15.78 10.97 5.31
CA ALA A 415 14.92 9.98 5.94
C ALA A 415 14.64 10.30 7.41
N THR A 416 13.40 10.20 7.81
CA THR A 416 12.95 10.37 9.19
C THR A 416 12.11 9.19 9.64
N LYS A 417 12.19 8.82 10.92
CA LYS A 417 11.36 7.78 11.52
C LYS A 417 10.54 8.36 12.66
N LEU A 418 9.35 8.87 12.31
CA LEU A 418 8.35 9.32 13.27
C LEU A 418 7.57 8.10 13.74
N ILE A 419 7.96 7.51 14.85
CA ILE A 419 7.30 6.33 15.43
C ILE A 419 6.71 6.72 16.77
N GLY A 420 5.41 6.51 16.90
CA GLY A 420 4.64 6.78 18.11
C GLY A 420 5.13 5.96 19.30
N THR A 421 4.83 6.44 20.49
CA THR A 421 5.08 5.71 21.73
C THR A 421 3.75 5.36 22.36
N LYS A 422 3.73 4.26 23.08
CA LYS A 422 2.63 3.58 23.79
C LYS A 422 1.44 4.48 24.14
N LEU A 423 0.21 3.93 23.97
CA LEU A 423 -1.06 4.48 24.42
C LEU A 423 -0.97 5.17 25.80
N GLU A 424 -0.90 6.49 25.80
CA GLU A 424 -1.39 7.23 26.96
C GLU A 424 -2.92 7.18 26.89
N ASN A 425 -3.52 6.54 27.93
CA ASN A 425 -4.97 6.52 28.11
C ASN A 425 -5.51 7.96 27.98
N LYS A 426 -6.19 8.30 26.88
CA LYS A 426 -7.13 9.41 26.91
C LYS A 426 -8.14 9.04 28.02
N LYS A 427 -8.05 9.66 29.18
CA LYS A 427 -9.19 9.76 30.09
C LYS A 427 -10.35 10.25 29.23
N SER A 428 -11.41 9.45 29.12
CA SER A 428 -12.65 9.89 28.53
C SER A 428 -12.96 11.27 29.09
N ALA A 429 -13.10 12.27 28.23
CA ALA A 429 -13.62 13.55 28.63
C ALA A 429 -14.97 13.28 29.31
N PRO A 430 -15.27 13.89 30.45
CA PRO A 430 -16.59 13.77 31.05
C PRO A 430 -17.60 14.31 30.05
N ARG A 431 -18.70 13.58 29.88
CA ARG A 431 -19.86 13.93 29.05
C ARG A 431 -20.46 15.26 29.49
#